data_9dbd33cf48d0896a4855547add7dea0c
#
_entry.id   9dbd33cf48d0896a4855547add7dea0c
#
_cell.length_a   1.000
_cell.length_b   1.000
_cell.length_c   1.000
_cell.angle_alpha   90.00
_cell.angle_beta   90.00
_cell.angle_gamma   90.00
#
_symmetry.space_group_name_H-M   'P 1'
#
loop_
_entity.id
_entity.type
_entity.pdbx_description
1 polymer ?
#
loop_
_entity_poly.entity_id
_entity_poly.type
_entity_poly.pdbx_seq_one_letter_code
_entity_poly.pdbx_strand_id
1 'polypeptide(L)'
;MRFLTLLAALSLVLVSTGCGTTVRTSDRYESVRENIRLVAPMPVEATYFLRTATVTEPAPELDAEFAAVVLEALNGALEETRFFGIPVVLTDSMLVADQELALDLTRAREAFGVAADSLRDTKEKVLTLQLNPEVGMFADMAENETDYLLFARATGYGSSGGAVARDVAVAAVTGILFGAVGTSQTKGVLLELAIVDANTTEVLFYNRNKESESGYNPLDVESVERLCMRLLEPVHGRVRHRTSRR
;
A
#
# COMPACT_ATOMS: atom_id res chain seq x y z
N MET A 1 12.85 42.61 20.04
CA MET A 1 13.16 41.89 18.80
C MET A 1 13.58 40.42 19.02
N ARG A 2 14.12 40.00 20.14
CA ARG A 2 14.54 38.58 20.38
C ARG A 2 13.39 37.58 20.61
N PHE A 3 12.22 38.03 21.04
CA PHE A 3 11.04 37.16 21.24
C PHE A 3 10.33 36.77 19.95
N LEU A 4 10.34 37.62 18.91
CA LEU A 4 9.71 37.32 17.62
C LEU A 4 10.50 36.25 16.83
N THR A 5 11.81 36.21 16.96
CA THR A 5 12.66 35.21 16.30
C THR A 5 12.52 33.83 16.93
N LEU A 6 12.22 33.73 18.23
CA LEU A 6 12.00 32.44 18.88
C LEU A 6 10.64 31.81 18.50
N LEU A 7 9.60 32.65 18.32
CA LEU A 7 8.29 32.16 17.86
C LEU A 7 8.32 31.68 16.40
N ALA A 8 9.08 32.35 15.53
CA ALA A 8 9.24 31.93 14.14
C ALA A 8 10.04 30.63 13.99
N ALA A 9 11.02 30.39 14.88
CA ALA A 9 11.79 29.14 14.90
C ALA A 9 10.95 27.96 15.45
N LEU A 10 10.05 28.21 16.41
CA LEU A 10 9.18 27.17 16.97
C LEU A 10 8.06 26.76 16.01
N SER A 11 7.58 27.68 15.16
CA SER A 11 6.56 27.36 14.15
C SER A 11 7.14 26.56 12.95
N LEU A 12 8.45 26.64 12.67
CA LEU A 12 9.08 25.89 11.61
C LEU A 12 9.31 24.40 11.95
N VAL A 13 9.37 24.08 13.26
CA VAL A 13 9.59 22.68 13.71
C VAL A 13 8.29 21.87 13.74
N LEU A 14 7.11 22.51 13.71
CA LEU A 14 5.82 21.85 13.80
C LEU A 14 5.23 21.40 12.45
N VAL A 15 5.87 21.71 11.31
CA VAL A 15 5.33 21.43 9.97
C VAL A 15 5.90 20.12 9.37
N SER A 16 6.78 19.41 10.06
CA SER A 16 7.40 18.19 9.55
C SER A 16 6.78 16.87 10.04
N THR A 17 5.52 16.85 10.44
CA THR A 17 4.78 15.58 10.55
C THR A 17 4.25 15.17 9.18
N GLY A 18 5.16 14.97 8.23
CA GLY A 18 4.85 14.32 6.97
C GLY A 18 4.35 12.90 7.24
N CYS A 19 3.31 12.48 6.54
CA CYS A 19 2.90 11.09 6.46
C CYS A 19 4.12 10.27 6.01
N GLY A 20 4.85 9.72 6.97
CA GLY A 20 6.08 8.99 6.69
C GLY A 20 5.74 7.62 6.12
N THR A 21 6.26 7.31 4.94
CA THR A 21 6.39 5.93 4.50
C THR A 21 7.19 5.17 5.55
N THR A 22 6.69 4.02 5.98
CA THR A 22 7.39 3.17 6.94
C THR A 22 8.13 2.09 6.17
N VAL A 23 9.37 2.38 5.80
CA VAL A 23 10.25 1.40 5.13
C VAL A 23 10.98 0.57 6.17
N ARG A 24 10.97 -0.75 5.98
CA ARG A 24 11.72 -1.73 6.79
C ARG A 24 12.35 -2.76 5.88
N THR A 25 13.54 -3.20 6.23
CA THR A 25 14.32 -4.17 5.46
C THR A 25 14.93 -5.21 6.37
N SER A 26 15.13 -6.43 5.86
CA SER A 26 15.93 -7.44 6.55
C SER A 26 17.43 -7.16 6.39
N ASP A 27 18.26 -7.80 7.21
CA ASP A 27 19.73 -7.70 7.09
C ASP A 27 20.23 -8.22 5.73
N ARG A 28 19.55 -9.18 5.13
CA ARG A 28 19.87 -9.72 3.80
C ARG A 28 19.51 -8.79 2.65
N TYR A 29 18.56 -7.88 2.87
CA TYR A 29 18.02 -7.05 1.80
C TYR A 29 19.10 -6.31 1.00
N GLU A 30 20.04 -5.63 1.67
CA GLU A 30 21.09 -4.87 1.00
C GLU A 30 21.99 -5.75 0.13
N SER A 31 22.20 -7.03 0.51
CA SER A 31 23.02 -7.98 -0.26
C SER A 31 22.34 -8.51 -1.50
N VAL A 32 21.01 -8.55 -1.53
CA VAL A 32 20.22 -9.12 -2.63
C VAL A 32 19.49 -8.06 -3.47
N ARG A 33 19.37 -6.82 -2.98
CA ARG A 33 18.62 -5.73 -3.57
C ARG A 33 18.89 -5.51 -5.06
N GLU A 34 20.16 -5.56 -5.47
CA GLU A 34 20.53 -5.37 -6.87
C GLU A 34 20.08 -6.53 -7.77
N ASN A 35 19.82 -7.70 -7.18
CA ASN A 35 19.36 -8.91 -7.86
C ASN A 35 17.82 -8.96 -7.95
N ILE A 36 17.10 -8.20 -7.11
CA ILE A 36 15.64 -8.12 -7.14
C ILE A 36 15.21 -7.30 -8.36
N ARG A 37 15.17 -7.94 -9.53
CA ARG A 37 14.71 -7.31 -10.78
C ARG A 37 13.39 -7.86 -11.27
N LEU A 38 13.09 -9.09 -10.91
CA LEU A 38 11.88 -9.80 -11.25
C LEU A 38 11.16 -10.15 -9.94
N VAL A 39 9.90 -9.77 -9.85
CA VAL A 39 9.01 -10.12 -8.72
C VAL A 39 7.72 -10.68 -9.27
N ALA A 40 7.11 -11.63 -8.58
CA ALA A 40 5.79 -12.13 -8.90
C ALA A 40 4.75 -11.51 -7.96
N PRO A 41 3.93 -10.55 -8.44
CA PRO A 41 2.81 -10.06 -7.67
C PRO A 41 1.83 -11.18 -7.33
N MET A 42 1.60 -11.37 -6.04
CA MET A 42 0.57 -12.26 -5.53
C MET A 42 -0.82 -11.61 -5.70
N PRO A 43 -1.89 -12.39 -5.77
CA PRO A 43 -3.24 -11.83 -5.77
C PRO A 43 -3.46 -10.89 -4.60
N VAL A 44 -3.90 -9.67 -4.90
CA VAL A 44 -4.05 -8.59 -3.92
C VAL A 44 -5.12 -8.95 -2.88
N GLU A 45 -4.81 -8.75 -1.60
CA GLU A 45 -5.81 -8.74 -0.54
C GLU A 45 -6.37 -7.31 -0.41
N ALA A 46 -7.63 -7.13 -0.72
CA ALA A 46 -8.27 -5.83 -0.68
C ALA A 46 -9.55 -5.85 0.14
N THR A 47 -9.76 -4.79 0.90
CA THR A 47 -11.00 -4.55 1.64
C THR A 47 -11.42 -3.10 1.43
N TYR A 48 -12.68 -2.90 1.08
CA TYR A 48 -13.23 -1.57 0.85
C TYR A 48 -14.26 -1.19 1.90
N PHE A 49 -14.20 0.03 2.37
CA PHE A 49 -15.14 0.59 3.34
C PHE A 49 -15.83 1.80 2.77
N LEU A 50 -17.13 1.88 2.96
CA LEU A 50 -17.93 3.07 2.70
C LEU A 50 -18.20 3.84 3.99
N ARG A 51 -17.82 5.09 3.98
CA ARG A 51 -18.21 6.02 5.03
C ARG A 51 -19.56 6.63 4.69
N THR A 52 -20.53 6.35 5.52
CA THR A 52 -21.84 7.01 5.51
C THR A 52 -21.81 8.27 6.40
N ALA A 53 -22.93 8.98 6.50
CA ALA A 53 -23.04 10.16 7.36
C ALA A 53 -22.76 9.86 8.86
N THR A 54 -22.90 8.62 9.31
CA THR A 54 -22.83 8.24 10.71
C THR A 54 -21.76 7.18 11.04
N VAL A 55 -21.50 6.27 10.12
CA VAL A 55 -20.62 5.10 10.36
C VAL A 55 -19.74 4.81 9.16
N THR A 56 -18.70 4.01 9.40
CA THR A 56 -17.88 3.39 8.35
C THR A 56 -18.20 1.91 8.35
N GLU A 57 -18.64 1.38 7.21
CA GLU A 57 -19.10 0.00 7.05
C GLU A 57 -18.31 -0.71 5.95
N PRO A 58 -18.03 -2.02 6.07
CA PRO A 58 -17.49 -2.80 4.98
C PRO A 58 -18.42 -2.75 3.76
N ALA A 59 -17.83 -2.70 2.57
CA ALA A 59 -18.53 -2.72 1.29
C ALA A 59 -17.99 -3.87 0.41
N PRO A 60 -18.26 -5.13 0.78
CA PRO A 60 -17.66 -6.30 0.15
C PRO A 60 -17.98 -6.42 -1.35
N GLU A 61 -19.05 -5.79 -1.82
CA GLU A 61 -19.37 -5.68 -3.23
C GLU A 61 -18.36 -4.87 -4.06
N LEU A 62 -17.55 -4.04 -3.39
CA LEU A 62 -16.49 -3.24 -4.00
C LEU A 62 -15.09 -3.85 -3.82
N ASP A 63 -14.92 -4.89 -3.01
CA ASP A 63 -13.62 -5.50 -2.72
C ASP A 63 -12.94 -6.03 -3.99
N ALA A 64 -13.68 -6.73 -4.85
CA ALA A 64 -13.14 -7.28 -6.08
C ALA A 64 -12.74 -6.20 -7.10
N GLU A 65 -13.56 -5.15 -7.25
CA GLU A 65 -13.24 -4.00 -8.11
C GLU A 65 -12.00 -3.28 -7.59
N PHE A 66 -11.93 -3.04 -6.28
CA PHE A 66 -10.79 -2.38 -5.66
C PHE A 66 -9.51 -3.23 -5.76
N ALA A 67 -9.58 -4.55 -5.59
CA ALA A 67 -8.45 -5.46 -5.79
C ALA A 67 -7.91 -5.38 -7.23
N ALA A 68 -8.80 -5.33 -8.23
CA ALA A 68 -8.42 -5.19 -9.62
C ALA A 68 -7.71 -3.85 -9.89
N VAL A 69 -8.24 -2.74 -9.35
CA VAL A 69 -7.61 -1.41 -9.45
C VAL A 69 -6.21 -1.42 -8.83
N VAL A 70 -6.06 -2.01 -7.64
CA VAL A 70 -4.75 -2.07 -6.97
C VAL A 70 -3.76 -2.92 -7.76
N LEU A 71 -4.20 -4.06 -8.32
CA LEU A 71 -3.33 -4.93 -9.12
C LEU A 71 -2.89 -4.24 -10.41
N GLU A 72 -3.79 -3.58 -11.12
CA GLU A 72 -3.46 -2.82 -12.33
C GLU A 72 -2.48 -1.69 -12.02
N ALA A 73 -2.74 -0.90 -10.98
CA ALA A 73 -1.88 0.16 -10.51
C ALA A 73 -0.49 -0.33 -10.07
N LEU A 74 -0.43 -1.50 -9.42
CA LEU A 74 0.82 -2.12 -9.01
C LEU A 74 1.64 -2.56 -10.23
N ASN A 75 1.02 -3.16 -11.23
CA ASN A 75 1.68 -3.55 -12.47
C ASN A 75 2.23 -2.33 -13.23
N GLY A 76 1.46 -1.25 -13.37
CA GLY A 76 1.92 0.02 -13.95
C GLY A 76 3.14 0.59 -13.20
N ALA A 77 3.07 0.62 -11.87
CA ALA A 77 4.18 1.09 -11.04
C ALA A 77 5.44 0.21 -11.16
N LEU A 78 5.30 -1.11 -11.31
CA LEU A 78 6.41 -2.03 -11.54
C LEU A 78 7.09 -1.76 -12.89
N GLU A 79 6.31 -1.56 -13.96
CA GLU A 79 6.83 -1.22 -15.29
C GLU A 79 7.62 0.09 -15.28
N GLU A 80 7.09 1.15 -14.65
CA GLU A 80 7.77 2.44 -14.55
C GLU A 80 9.06 2.38 -13.73
N THR A 81 9.10 1.56 -12.70
CA THR A 81 10.25 1.39 -11.83
C THR A 81 11.28 0.38 -12.38
N ARG A 82 11.04 -0.16 -13.59
CA ARG A 82 11.88 -1.18 -14.24
C ARG A 82 12.01 -2.50 -13.47
N PHE A 83 11.07 -2.77 -12.62
CA PHE A 83 10.79 -4.13 -12.20
C PHE A 83 10.03 -4.84 -13.29
N PHE A 84 10.32 -6.09 -13.48
CA PHE A 84 9.47 -6.93 -14.27
C PHE A 84 8.55 -7.69 -13.31
N GLY A 85 7.28 -7.30 -13.30
CA GLY A 85 6.24 -7.99 -12.56
C GLY A 85 5.55 -9.00 -13.46
N ILE A 86 5.62 -10.29 -13.12
CA ILE A 86 4.80 -11.31 -13.78
C ILE A 86 3.85 -11.82 -12.69
N PRO A 87 2.59 -11.40 -12.73
CA PRO A 87 1.65 -11.76 -11.67
C PRO A 87 1.44 -13.27 -11.62
N VAL A 88 1.33 -13.81 -10.42
CA VAL A 88 0.84 -15.17 -10.21
C VAL A 88 -0.64 -15.19 -10.61
N VAL A 89 -0.92 -15.85 -11.71
CA VAL A 89 -2.29 -15.93 -12.24
C VAL A 89 -3.02 -17.08 -11.55
N LEU A 90 -3.91 -16.76 -10.64
CA LEU A 90 -4.80 -17.70 -9.98
C LEU A 90 -6.25 -17.38 -10.38
N THR A 91 -6.81 -18.21 -11.23
CA THR A 91 -8.23 -18.06 -11.63
C THR A 91 -9.15 -18.76 -10.62
N ASP A 92 -10.38 -18.29 -10.51
CA ASP A 92 -11.38 -18.94 -9.66
C ASP A 92 -11.59 -20.42 -10.03
N SER A 93 -11.48 -20.76 -11.32
CA SER A 93 -11.57 -22.14 -11.78
C SER A 93 -10.41 -23.01 -11.29
N MET A 94 -9.20 -22.48 -11.17
CA MET A 94 -8.05 -23.18 -10.58
C MET A 94 -8.27 -23.41 -9.09
N LEU A 95 -8.69 -22.37 -8.36
CA LEU A 95 -8.94 -22.46 -6.92
C LEU A 95 -10.11 -23.39 -6.56
N VAL A 96 -11.13 -23.48 -7.44
CA VAL A 96 -12.24 -24.44 -7.26
C VAL A 96 -11.80 -25.86 -7.59
N ALA A 97 -10.94 -26.04 -8.60
CA ALA A 97 -10.45 -27.36 -9.01
C ALA A 97 -9.40 -27.94 -8.04
N ASP A 98 -8.61 -27.06 -7.39
CA ASP A 98 -7.55 -27.43 -6.46
C ASP A 98 -7.78 -26.76 -5.10
N GLN A 99 -8.37 -27.52 -4.18
CA GLN A 99 -8.68 -27.04 -2.83
C GLN A 99 -7.42 -26.84 -1.98
N GLU A 100 -6.34 -27.58 -2.26
CA GLU A 100 -5.07 -27.44 -1.54
C GLU A 100 -4.44 -26.09 -1.93
N LEU A 101 -4.37 -25.79 -3.21
CA LEU A 101 -3.92 -24.48 -3.72
C LEU A 101 -4.72 -23.31 -3.13
N ALA A 102 -6.04 -23.46 -3.05
CA ALA A 102 -6.91 -22.41 -2.46
C ALA A 102 -6.62 -22.22 -0.96
N LEU A 103 -6.35 -23.31 -0.24
CA LEU A 103 -6.00 -23.27 1.17
C LEU A 103 -4.61 -22.63 1.37
N ASP A 104 -3.63 -22.98 0.55
CA ASP A 104 -2.28 -22.42 0.64
C ASP A 104 -2.25 -20.92 0.30
N LEU A 105 -3.03 -20.48 -0.68
CA LEU A 105 -3.21 -19.05 -0.94
C LEU A 105 -3.81 -18.32 0.28
N THR A 106 -4.82 -18.92 0.92
CA THR A 106 -5.45 -18.36 2.11
C THR A 106 -4.42 -18.25 3.25
N ARG A 107 -3.68 -19.31 3.50
CA ARG A 107 -2.61 -19.33 4.52
C ARG A 107 -1.51 -18.29 4.24
N ALA A 108 -1.10 -18.17 2.98
CA ALA A 108 -0.10 -17.17 2.59
C ALA A 108 -0.59 -15.74 2.85
N ARG A 109 -1.84 -15.44 2.54
CA ARG A 109 -2.47 -14.14 2.82
C ARG A 109 -2.59 -13.87 4.32
N GLU A 110 -3.08 -14.85 5.09
CA GLU A 110 -3.18 -14.74 6.54
C GLU A 110 -1.81 -14.51 7.19
N ALA A 111 -0.79 -15.27 6.76
CA ALA A 111 0.57 -15.10 7.24
C ALA A 111 1.11 -13.70 6.95
N PHE A 112 0.88 -13.18 5.74
CA PHE A 112 1.25 -11.81 5.40
C PHE A 112 0.45 -10.78 6.22
N GLY A 113 -0.85 -11.00 6.41
CA GLY A 113 -1.70 -10.13 7.24
C GLY A 113 -1.19 -10.02 8.67
N VAL A 114 -0.88 -11.16 9.32
CA VAL A 114 -0.30 -11.22 10.68
C VAL A 114 1.07 -10.52 10.71
N ALA A 115 1.89 -10.76 9.70
CA ALA A 115 3.18 -10.11 9.56
C ALA A 115 3.06 -8.58 9.45
N ALA A 116 2.22 -8.09 8.55
CA ALA A 116 1.96 -6.67 8.35
C ALA A 116 1.42 -6.00 9.62
N ASP A 117 0.52 -6.67 10.35
CA ASP A 117 -0.02 -6.15 11.61
C ASP A 117 1.06 -6.08 12.70
N SER A 118 1.92 -7.08 12.82
CA SER A 118 3.06 -7.04 13.76
C SER A 118 4.05 -5.93 13.42
N LEU A 119 4.28 -5.70 12.13
CA LEU A 119 5.16 -4.64 11.64
C LEU A 119 4.57 -3.24 11.80
N ARG A 120 3.26 -3.11 11.90
CA ARG A 120 2.58 -1.84 12.13
C ARG A 120 2.96 -1.22 13.47
N ASP A 121 3.06 -2.04 14.50
CA ASP A 121 3.22 -1.60 15.89
C ASP A 121 4.71 -1.60 16.34
N THR A 122 5.58 -2.31 15.64
CA THR A 122 7.00 -2.35 16.00
C THR A 122 7.74 -1.09 15.57
N LYS A 123 8.71 -0.64 16.39
CA LYS A 123 9.62 0.47 16.09
C LYS A 123 10.92 0.00 15.45
N GLU A 124 11.14 -1.29 15.35
CA GLU A 124 12.35 -1.85 14.78
C GLU A 124 12.41 -1.59 13.28
N LYS A 125 13.59 -1.23 12.79
CA LYS A 125 13.83 -0.98 11.36
C LYS A 125 14.26 -2.24 10.62
N VAL A 126 14.85 -3.18 11.33
CA VAL A 126 15.33 -4.45 10.78
C VAL A 126 14.24 -5.50 10.90
N LEU A 127 13.97 -6.17 9.79
CA LEU A 127 13.02 -7.28 9.74
C LEU A 127 13.73 -8.58 10.11
N THR A 128 13.11 -9.36 10.99
CA THR A 128 13.50 -10.74 11.29
C THR A 128 12.31 -11.67 11.12
N LEU A 129 11.52 -11.42 10.05
CA LEU A 129 10.24 -12.05 9.86
C LEU A 129 10.28 -13.02 8.70
N GLN A 130 9.76 -14.22 8.92
CA GLN A 130 9.51 -15.22 7.89
C GLN A 130 8.00 -15.43 7.78
N LEU A 131 7.51 -15.57 6.56
CA LEU A 131 6.16 -16.02 6.35
C LEU A 131 6.10 -17.54 6.57
N ASN A 132 5.09 -17.98 7.28
CA ASN A 132 4.73 -19.38 7.40
C ASN A 132 3.34 -19.50 6.78
N PRO A 133 3.16 -20.15 5.71
CA PRO A 133 3.65 -21.40 5.15
C PRO A 133 4.71 -21.24 4.06
N GLU A 134 5.07 -22.37 3.46
CA GLU A 134 5.95 -22.39 2.29
C GLU A 134 5.28 -21.70 1.10
N VAL A 135 5.76 -20.50 0.76
CA VAL A 135 5.22 -19.69 -0.34
C VAL A 135 5.94 -19.96 -1.67
N GLY A 136 6.96 -20.83 -1.67
CA GLY A 136 7.80 -21.12 -2.84
C GLY A 136 7.00 -21.59 -4.06
N MET A 137 5.97 -22.40 -3.84
CA MET A 137 5.12 -22.90 -4.92
C MET A 137 4.49 -21.79 -5.78
N PHE A 138 4.22 -20.62 -5.20
CA PHE A 138 3.68 -19.50 -5.96
C PHE A 138 4.71 -18.85 -6.87
N ALA A 139 6.00 -18.93 -6.53
CA ALA A 139 7.07 -18.47 -7.40
C ALA A 139 7.20 -19.36 -8.64
N ASP A 140 7.04 -20.68 -8.45
CA ASP A 140 7.06 -21.65 -9.56
C ASP A 140 5.85 -21.50 -10.50
N MET A 141 4.75 -20.92 -10.01
CA MET A 141 3.56 -20.63 -10.82
C MET A 141 3.69 -19.36 -11.66
N ALA A 142 4.68 -18.51 -11.38
CA ALA A 142 4.97 -17.35 -12.21
C ALA A 142 5.66 -17.79 -13.51
N GLU A 143 5.24 -17.27 -14.66
CA GLU A 143 5.70 -17.70 -15.99
C GLU A 143 7.23 -17.62 -16.19
N ASN A 144 7.97 -16.92 -15.35
CA ASN A 144 9.42 -16.69 -15.50
C ASN A 144 10.20 -17.01 -14.22
N GLU A 145 9.92 -18.09 -13.54
CA GLU A 145 10.68 -18.55 -12.38
C GLU A 145 11.38 -17.41 -11.63
N THR A 146 10.70 -16.82 -10.66
CA THR A 146 11.27 -15.76 -9.84
C THR A 146 11.51 -16.23 -8.41
N ASP A 147 12.62 -15.78 -7.82
CA ASP A 147 12.89 -16.05 -6.41
C ASP A 147 12.13 -15.10 -5.46
N TYR A 148 11.40 -14.12 -6.00
CA TYR A 148 10.80 -13.07 -5.18
C TYR A 148 9.31 -12.89 -5.45
N LEU A 149 8.52 -12.97 -4.39
CA LEU A 149 7.09 -12.70 -4.41
C LEU A 149 6.82 -11.28 -3.88
N LEU A 150 5.85 -10.61 -4.50
CA LEU A 150 5.36 -9.30 -4.04
C LEU A 150 3.96 -9.43 -3.48
N PHE A 151 3.85 -9.32 -2.18
CA PHE A 151 2.57 -9.27 -1.47
C PHE A 151 2.05 -7.84 -1.41
N ALA A 152 0.75 -7.69 -1.62
CA ALA A 152 0.05 -6.42 -1.49
C ALA A 152 -1.23 -6.59 -0.67
N ARG A 153 -1.43 -5.73 0.33
CA ARG A 153 -2.67 -5.60 1.09
C ARG A 153 -3.16 -4.16 1.03
N ALA A 154 -4.41 -3.98 0.66
CA ALA A 154 -5.00 -2.67 0.46
C ALA A 154 -6.29 -2.50 1.27
N THR A 155 -6.44 -1.33 1.88
CA THR A 155 -7.71 -0.92 2.51
C THR A 155 -8.16 0.38 1.88
N GLY A 156 -9.28 0.32 1.15
CA GLY A 156 -9.90 1.48 0.50
C GLY A 156 -10.96 2.11 1.39
N TYR A 157 -11.07 3.41 1.33
CA TYR A 157 -12.10 4.18 2.01
C TYR A 157 -12.80 5.09 1.01
N GLY A 158 -14.08 4.86 0.76
CA GLY A 158 -14.95 5.74 -0.02
C GLY A 158 -15.94 6.49 0.86
N SER A 159 -16.64 7.44 0.27
CA SER A 159 -17.75 8.15 0.94
C SER A 159 -19.03 8.05 0.15
N SER A 160 -20.12 7.75 0.82
CA SER A 160 -21.45 7.86 0.24
C SER A 160 -21.85 9.35 0.05
N GLY A 161 -22.81 9.60 -0.85
CA GLY A 161 -23.30 10.96 -1.08
C GLY A 161 -23.79 11.66 0.19
N GLY A 162 -24.36 10.92 1.16
CA GLY A 162 -24.79 11.46 2.45
C GLY A 162 -23.63 11.92 3.34
N ALA A 163 -22.48 11.20 3.32
CA ALA A 163 -21.29 11.62 4.05
C ALA A 163 -20.69 12.91 3.47
N VAL A 164 -20.62 13.00 2.14
CA VAL A 164 -20.13 14.22 1.45
C VAL A 164 -21.00 15.42 1.78
N ALA A 165 -22.33 15.28 1.74
CA ALA A 165 -23.24 16.37 2.06
C ALA A 165 -23.08 16.85 3.51
N ARG A 166 -22.91 15.94 4.48
CA ARG A 166 -22.64 16.28 5.88
C ARG A 166 -21.33 17.03 6.06
N ASP A 167 -20.25 16.54 5.42
CA ASP A 167 -18.93 17.14 5.56
C ASP A 167 -18.90 18.56 4.98
N VAL A 168 -19.60 18.79 3.86
CA VAL A 168 -19.79 20.13 3.29
C VAL A 168 -20.57 21.02 4.26
N ALA A 169 -21.64 20.52 4.86
CA ALA A 169 -22.44 21.28 5.84
C ALA A 169 -21.62 21.65 7.09
N VAL A 170 -20.83 20.69 7.63
CA VAL A 170 -19.95 20.94 8.79
C VAL A 170 -18.85 21.92 8.42
N ALA A 171 -18.21 21.78 7.25
CA ALA A 171 -17.19 22.72 6.79
C ALA A 171 -17.75 24.15 6.61
N ALA A 172 -18.96 24.27 6.09
CA ALA A 172 -19.62 25.58 5.96
C ALA A 172 -19.88 26.23 7.33
N VAL A 173 -20.40 25.47 8.30
CA VAL A 173 -20.67 25.97 9.64
C VAL A 173 -19.38 26.33 10.38
N THR A 174 -18.37 25.45 10.35
CA THR A 174 -17.09 25.70 11.04
C THR A 174 -16.30 26.80 10.35
N GLY A 175 -16.34 26.89 9.02
CA GLY A 175 -15.71 27.98 8.25
C GLY A 175 -16.29 29.34 8.59
N ILE A 176 -17.61 29.43 8.78
CA ILE A 176 -18.29 30.66 9.15
C ILE A 176 -18.00 31.06 10.63
N LEU A 177 -17.93 30.06 11.51
CA LEU A 177 -17.80 30.34 12.96
C LEU A 177 -16.35 30.50 13.43
N PHE A 178 -15.40 29.78 12.81
CA PHE A 178 -14.03 29.68 13.31
C PHE A 178 -12.95 30.01 12.26
N GLY A 179 -13.34 30.34 11.03
CA GLY A 179 -12.40 30.61 9.94
C GLY A 179 -11.54 29.40 9.54
N ALA A 180 -11.87 28.20 10.03
CA ALA A 180 -11.16 26.97 9.76
C ALA A 180 -12.02 26.05 8.87
N VAL A 181 -11.56 25.77 7.66
CA VAL A 181 -12.17 24.77 6.79
C VAL A 181 -11.56 23.43 7.15
N GLY A 182 -12.18 22.71 8.08
CA GLY A 182 -11.85 21.31 8.35
C GLY A 182 -12.38 20.45 7.22
N THR A 183 -11.56 20.12 6.24
CA THR A 183 -11.90 19.05 5.28
C THR A 183 -11.72 17.71 5.99
N SER A 184 -12.82 17.04 6.34
CA SER A 184 -12.73 15.67 6.79
C SER A 184 -12.29 14.81 5.61
N GLN A 185 -11.19 14.08 5.78
CA GLN A 185 -10.68 13.16 4.76
C GLN A 185 -11.68 12.02 4.63
N THR A 186 -12.49 12.06 3.56
CA THR A 186 -13.60 11.13 3.35
C THR A 186 -13.21 9.94 2.49
N LYS A 187 -12.10 10.04 1.77
CA LYS A 187 -11.60 9.03 0.84
C LYS A 187 -10.12 8.78 1.06
N GLY A 188 -9.66 7.59 0.75
CA GLY A 188 -8.24 7.27 0.86
C GLY A 188 -7.93 5.80 0.64
N VAL A 189 -6.65 5.50 0.56
CA VAL A 189 -6.12 4.13 0.51
C VAL A 189 -5.00 3.99 1.54
N LEU A 190 -5.01 2.89 2.25
CA LEU A 190 -3.88 2.35 2.95
C LEU A 190 -3.34 1.19 2.13
N LEU A 191 -2.08 1.23 1.73
CA LEU A 191 -1.43 0.18 0.98
C LEU A 191 -0.18 -0.29 1.72
N GLU A 192 -0.03 -1.61 1.81
CA GLU A 192 1.08 -2.32 2.42
C GLU A 192 1.68 -3.24 1.37
N LEU A 193 3.00 -3.16 1.16
CA LEU A 193 3.73 -3.98 0.21
C LEU A 193 4.86 -4.72 0.92
N ALA A 194 5.09 -5.98 0.57
CA ALA A 194 6.25 -6.73 1.02
C ALA A 194 6.86 -7.53 -0.12
N ILE A 195 8.20 -7.53 -0.20
CA ILE A 195 8.96 -8.44 -1.05
C ILE A 195 9.46 -9.58 -0.16
N VAL A 196 9.15 -10.79 -0.58
CA VAL A 196 9.45 -12.03 0.13
C VAL A 196 10.34 -12.90 -0.74
N ASP A 197 11.41 -13.41 -0.18
CA ASP A 197 12.24 -14.46 -0.81
C ASP A 197 11.47 -15.77 -0.78
N ALA A 198 11.12 -16.32 -1.93
CA ALA A 198 10.29 -17.50 -2.06
C ALA A 198 10.98 -18.77 -1.53
N ASN A 199 12.31 -18.83 -1.56
CA ASN A 199 13.09 -19.97 -1.11
C ASN A 199 13.23 -20.05 0.41
N THR A 200 13.32 -18.88 1.07
CA THR A 200 13.53 -18.81 2.53
C THR A 200 12.31 -18.31 3.28
N THR A 201 11.28 -17.87 2.58
CA THR A 201 10.06 -17.21 3.12
C THR A 201 10.33 -15.94 3.93
N GLU A 202 11.58 -15.42 3.88
CA GLU A 202 11.99 -14.22 4.59
C GLU A 202 11.37 -12.97 3.95
N VAL A 203 10.79 -12.11 4.77
CA VAL A 203 10.35 -10.78 4.34
C VAL A 203 11.58 -9.88 4.22
N LEU A 204 12.02 -9.64 2.99
CA LEU A 204 13.20 -8.83 2.71
C LEU A 204 12.93 -7.33 2.81
N PHE A 205 11.77 -6.91 2.34
CA PHE A 205 11.36 -5.51 2.30
C PHE A 205 9.89 -5.39 2.68
N TYR A 206 9.56 -4.39 3.46
CA TYR A 206 8.19 -4.00 3.77
C TYR A 206 8.07 -2.48 3.74
N ASN A 207 7.02 -2.00 3.11
CA ASN A 207 6.68 -0.60 3.12
C ASN A 207 5.18 -0.40 3.21
N ARG A 208 4.79 0.68 3.88
CA ARG A 208 3.39 1.03 4.12
C ARG A 208 3.20 2.52 3.97
N ASN A 209 2.13 2.89 3.30
CA ASN A 209 1.71 4.28 3.22
C ASN A 209 0.19 4.40 3.20
N LYS A 210 -0.28 5.53 3.70
CA LYS A 210 -1.68 5.93 3.65
C LYS A 210 -1.79 7.22 2.86
N GLU A 211 -2.61 7.20 1.82
CA GLU A 211 -2.97 8.37 1.06
C GLU A 211 -4.42 8.74 1.35
N SER A 212 -4.65 10.01 1.67
CA SER A 212 -5.99 10.51 1.93
C SER A 212 -6.01 12.02 1.71
N GLU A 213 -6.18 12.40 0.44
CA GLU A 213 -6.28 13.81 0.05
C GLU A 213 -7.68 14.14 -0.47
N SER A 214 -8.01 15.44 -0.45
CA SER A 214 -9.23 15.92 -1.10
C SER A 214 -9.15 15.63 -2.59
N GLY A 215 -10.14 14.90 -3.13
CA GLY A 215 -10.17 14.49 -4.53
C GLY A 215 -9.52 13.12 -4.81
N TYR A 216 -8.87 12.49 -3.84
CA TYR A 216 -8.37 11.13 -4.01
C TYR A 216 -9.53 10.15 -4.27
N ASN A 217 -9.36 9.30 -5.28
CA ASN A 217 -10.33 8.24 -5.57
C ASN A 217 -9.65 6.86 -5.46
N PRO A 218 -10.03 6.04 -4.48
CA PRO A 218 -9.49 4.69 -4.30
C PRO A 218 -9.78 3.75 -5.49
N LEU A 219 -10.80 4.02 -6.27
CA LEU A 219 -11.18 3.24 -7.46
C LEU A 219 -10.63 3.86 -8.76
N ASP A 220 -9.64 4.74 -8.67
CA ASP A 220 -8.96 5.33 -9.80
C ASP A 220 -7.52 4.79 -9.87
N VAL A 221 -7.22 4.09 -10.96
CA VAL A 221 -5.91 3.41 -11.16
C VAL A 221 -4.75 4.39 -11.04
N GLU A 222 -4.82 5.57 -11.67
CA GLU A 222 -3.73 6.56 -11.64
C GLU A 222 -3.44 7.08 -10.22
N SER A 223 -4.49 7.26 -9.40
CA SER A 223 -4.32 7.66 -8.00
C SER A 223 -3.61 6.60 -7.18
N VAL A 224 -3.97 5.33 -7.36
CA VAL A 224 -3.37 4.20 -6.64
C VAL A 224 -1.96 3.92 -7.16
N GLU A 225 -1.71 4.05 -8.47
CA GLU A 225 -0.39 3.86 -9.09
C GLU A 225 0.65 4.83 -8.53
N ARG A 226 0.31 6.11 -8.37
CA ARG A 226 1.19 7.09 -7.70
C ARG A 226 1.56 6.65 -6.28
N LEU A 227 0.65 6.00 -5.56
CA LEU A 227 0.93 5.45 -4.24
C LEU A 227 1.85 4.24 -4.32
N CYS A 228 1.60 3.30 -5.26
CA CYS A 228 2.47 2.15 -5.52
C CYS A 228 3.90 2.58 -5.87
N MET A 229 4.07 3.55 -6.76
CA MET A 229 5.39 4.08 -7.11
C MET A 229 6.15 4.63 -5.90
N ARG A 230 5.48 5.39 -5.03
CA ARG A 230 6.09 5.90 -3.79
C ARG A 230 6.50 4.79 -2.81
N LEU A 231 5.73 3.71 -2.77
CA LEU A 231 6.04 2.55 -1.93
C LEU A 231 7.22 1.74 -2.46
N LEU A 232 7.37 1.65 -3.79
CA LEU A 232 8.45 0.93 -4.45
C LEU A 232 9.73 1.76 -4.63
N GLU A 233 9.67 3.10 -4.58
CA GLU A 233 10.83 4.00 -4.73
C GLU A 233 12.04 3.61 -3.86
N PRO A 234 11.88 3.23 -2.57
CA PRO A 234 13.01 2.85 -1.73
C PRO A 234 13.72 1.57 -2.17
N VAL A 235 13.05 0.69 -2.93
CA VAL A 235 13.65 -0.56 -3.40
C VAL A 235 14.75 -0.31 -4.42
N HIS A 236 14.63 0.71 -5.26
CA HIS A 236 15.58 1.03 -6.33
C HIS A 236 16.58 2.12 -6.03
N GLY A 237 16.45 2.80 -4.90
CA GLY A 237 17.09 4.08 -4.72
C GLY A 237 16.45 5.13 -5.67
N ARG A 238 16.60 6.40 -5.35
CA ARG A 238 15.95 7.49 -6.11
C ARG A 238 16.22 7.36 -7.62
N VAL A 239 15.21 6.94 -8.37
CA VAL A 239 15.19 7.15 -9.82
C VAL A 239 15.25 8.66 -10.00
N ARG A 240 16.41 9.18 -10.42
CA ARG A 240 16.52 10.60 -10.77
C ARG A 240 15.58 10.84 -11.95
N HIS A 241 14.38 11.35 -11.67
CA HIS A 241 13.54 11.91 -12.70
C HIS A 241 14.37 12.97 -13.45
N ARG A 242 14.88 12.56 -14.59
CA ARG A 242 15.46 13.49 -15.57
C ARG A 242 14.26 14.22 -16.16
N THR A 243 13.83 15.28 -15.46
CA THR A 243 12.89 16.25 -16.04
C THR A 243 13.50 16.73 -17.35
N SER A 244 13.05 16.14 -18.45
CA SER A 244 13.28 16.66 -19.80
C SER A 244 12.55 18.01 -19.86
N ARG A 245 13.27 19.08 -19.53
CA ARG A 245 12.87 20.42 -19.97
C ARG A 245 13.00 20.45 -21.50
N ARG A 246 11.88 20.45 -22.17
CA ARG A 246 11.73 20.96 -23.52
C ARG A 246 10.76 22.14 -23.49
#